data_10cc7e2a4c39d9abc1fdd46af3bffb01
#
_entry.id   10cc7e2a4c39d9abc1fdd46af3bffb01
#
_cell.length_a   1.000
_cell.length_b   1.000
_cell.length_c   1.000
_cell.angle_alpha   90.00
_cell.angle_beta   90.00
_cell.angle_gamma   90.00
#
_symmetry.space_group_name_H-M   'P 1'
#
loop_
_entity.id
_entity.type
_entity.pdbx_description
1 polymer ?
#
loop_
_entity_poly.entity_id
_entity_poly.type
_entity_poly.pdbx_seq_one_letter_code
_entity_poly.pdbx_strand_id
1 'polypeptide(L)'
;MAANPVLALLGRRLRLAVIGGGPGSFIGPVHRTAARLDDRFEIVAGVLSSDPERSRAAARDIGIPSERAYADWTALLDGERARSDGADAVAVMTPNGSHHAVCAAVLERGFDVICDKPLTTSLAQARDLVRRVRASGRVFCLTHNYTAYPMVRQARDMVSAGTIGAVRQIHLFYVQGHNATLVEGEGTPSWRFDPAQCGPSLILGDIGTHAHHLGAFVSGLELEEVMAEVWASVPGRTSDDTATVLMRWSEGARGTMWVTNAAAGAEHGLGFRIFGAEGGLEWWQERPDELRHRRLGGFEQLLTRRLHGALTPSAERAARIEIGHPEGYQEAFANLYKDAAEAIAARIAGQPCDPLALDFPTVEDGARGIAMIEACLASAINARWRTARLEL
;
A
#
# COMPACT_ATOMS: atom_id res chain seq x y z
N MET A 1 -6.44 23.19 -14.19
CA MET A 1 -6.46 21.73 -13.85
C MET A 1 -6.18 20.97 -15.13
N ALA A 2 -5.26 19.99 -15.11
CA ALA A 2 -5.06 19.10 -16.25
C ALA A 2 -6.35 18.36 -16.59
N ALA A 3 -6.60 18.09 -17.89
CA ALA A 3 -7.77 17.33 -18.32
C ALA A 3 -7.78 15.95 -17.63
N ASN A 4 -8.97 15.46 -17.24
CA ASN A 4 -9.10 14.13 -16.65
C ASN A 4 -8.90 13.06 -17.75
N PRO A 5 -7.78 12.29 -17.77
CA PRO A 5 -7.48 11.34 -18.84
C PRO A 5 -8.52 10.21 -18.95
N VAL A 6 -9.15 9.83 -17.84
CA VAL A 6 -10.20 8.80 -17.83
C VAL A 6 -11.43 9.29 -18.60
N LEU A 7 -11.86 10.53 -18.35
CA LEU A 7 -12.97 11.13 -19.10
C LEU A 7 -12.62 11.31 -20.59
N ALA A 8 -11.39 11.70 -20.89
CA ALA A 8 -10.93 11.85 -22.28
C ALA A 8 -10.94 10.51 -23.05
N LEU A 9 -10.54 9.41 -22.39
CA LEU A 9 -10.49 8.08 -23.01
C LEU A 9 -11.86 7.40 -23.10
N LEU A 10 -12.67 7.50 -22.04
CA LEU A 10 -13.87 6.67 -21.90
C LEU A 10 -15.19 7.46 -22.04
N GLY A 11 -15.14 8.80 -22.03
CA GLY A 11 -16.34 9.66 -21.99
C GLY A 11 -17.10 9.62 -20.65
N ARG A 12 -16.58 8.88 -19.65
CA ARG A 12 -17.20 8.68 -18.34
C ARG A 12 -16.14 8.39 -17.27
N ARG A 13 -16.53 8.50 -16.00
CA ARG A 13 -15.74 7.96 -14.88
C ARG A 13 -15.71 6.43 -14.92
N LEU A 14 -14.71 5.84 -14.27
CA LEU A 14 -14.70 4.42 -13.97
C LEU A 14 -15.72 4.12 -12.86
N ARG A 15 -16.43 3.02 -13.02
CA ARG A 15 -17.39 2.52 -12.03
C ARG A 15 -16.69 1.61 -11.06
N LEU A 16 -16.73 1.95 -9.78
CA LEU A 16 -16.06 1.23 -8.70
C LEU A 16 -17.09 0.54 -7.81
N ALA A 17 -16.97 -0.77 -7.64
CA ALA A 17 -17.63 -1.50 -6.58
C ALA A 17 -16.71 -1.57 -5.35
N VAL A 18 -17.28 -1.61 -4.14
CA VAL A 18 -16.53 -1.65 -2.88
C VAL A 18 -16.94 -2.88 -2.05
N ILE A 19 -15.95 -3.62 -1.55
CA ILE A 19 -16.15 -4.80 -0.68
C ILE A 19 -15.40 -4.57 0.63
N GLY A 20 -16.12 -4.53 1.75
CA GLY A 20 -15.58 -4.17 3.06
C GLY A 20 -15.55 -2.67 3.32
N GLY A 21 -14.80 -2.24 4.32
CA GLY A 21 -14.63 -0.82 4.65
C GLY A 21 -15.89 -0.13 5.19
N GLY A 22 -16.81 -0.89 5.81
CA GLY A 22 -18.06 -0.39 6.37
C GLY A 22 -17.94 0.30 7.72
N PRO A 23 -19.03 0.41 8.48
CA PRO A 23 -19.06 1.12 9.75
C PRO A 23 -18.02 0.62 10.74
N GLY A 24 -17.27 1.54 11.34
CA GLY A 24 -16.18 1.26 12.28
C GLY A 24 -14.82 0.96 11.61
N SER A 25 -14.76 0.90 10.28
CA SER A 25 -13.49 0.75 9.56
C SER A 25 -12.79 2.10 9.42
N PHE A 26 -11.51 2.17 9.80
CA PHE A 26 -10.65 3.31 9.51
C PHE A 26 -10.39 3.45 8.00
N ILE A 27 -10.07 2.32 7.35
CA ILE A 27 -9.58 2.36 5.96
C ILE A 27 -10.70 2.58 4.93
N GLY A 28 -11.93 2.20 5.23
CA GLY A 28 -13.05 2.36 4.30
C GLY A 28 -13.30 3.80 3.86
N PRO A 29 -13.43 4.78 4.77
CA PRO A 29 -13.51 6.20 4.42
C PRO A 29 -12.30 6.69 3.61
N VAL A 30 -11.09 6.22 3.92
CA VAL A 30 -9.86 6.59 3.21
C VAL A 30 -9.92 6.19 1.74
N HIS A 31 -10.24 4.95 1.45
CA HIS A 31 -10.42 4.46 0.07
C HIS A 31 -11.50 5.24 -0.68
N ARG A 32 -12.67 5.45 -0.06
CA ARG A 32 -13.78 6.16 -0.72
C ARG A 32 -13.45 7.63 -1.00
N THR A 33 -12.73 8.30 -0.11
CA THR A 33 -12.26 9.67 -0.34
C THR A 33 -11.22 9.70 -1.45
N ALA A 34 -10.25 8.79 -1.44
CA ALA A 34 -9.23 8.65 -2.47
C ALA A 34 -9.84 8.42 -3.87
N ALA A 35 -10.83 7.55 -3.96
CA ALA A 35 -11.53 7.27 -5.22
C ALA A 35 -12.23 8.51 -5.82
N ARG A 36 -12.71 9.42 -4.96
CA ARG A 36 -13.44 10.63 -5.37
C ARG A 36 -12.56 11.85 -5.60
N LEU A 37 -11.39 11.92 -4.97
CA LEU A 37 -10.59 13.15 -4.89
C LEU A 37 -10.17 13.70 -6.26
N ASP A 38 -9.79 12.84 -7.19
CA ASP A 38 -9.34 13.22 -8.52
C ASP A 38 -10.41 13.03 -9.60
N ASP A 39 -11.66 12.80 -9.20
CA ASP A 39 -12.82 12.70 -10.11
C ASP A 39 -12.69 11.62 -11.20
N ARG A 40 -11.98 10.52 -10.88
CA ARG A 40 -11.75 9.44 -11.85
C ARG A 40 -12.71 8.26 -11.66
N PHE A 41 -13.21 8.06 -10.44
CA PHE A 41 -14.13 6.98 -10.09
C PHE A 41 -15.49 7.50 -9.63
N GLU A 42 -16.51 6.70 -9.93
CA GLU A 42 -17.83 6.75 -9.35
C GLU A 42 -18.07 5.46 -8.55
N ILE A 43 -18.41 5.57 -7.27
CA ILE A 43 -18.73 4.40 -6.44
C ILE A 43 -20.18 4.02 -6.71
N VAL A 44 -20.38 2.85 -7.34
CA VAL A 44 -21.70 2.46 -7.88
C VAL A 44 -22.35 1.29 -7.14
N ALA A 45 -21.56 0.43 -6.49
CA ALA A 45 -22.05 -0.79 -5.84
C ALA A 45 -21.26 -1.10 -4.57
N GLY A 46 -21.82 -1.88 -3.64
CA GLY A 46 -21.07 -2.24 -2.46
C GLY A 46 -21.65 -3.36 -1.61
N VAL A 47 -20.72 -3.99 -0.86
CA VAL A 47 -20.94 -4.85 0.28
C VAL A 47 -20.04 -4.38 1.41
N LEU A 48 -20.62 -3.72 2.41
CA LEU A 48 -19.88 -2.96 3.43
C LEU A 48 -19.82 -3.67 4.80
N SER A 49 -20.46 -4.83 4.92
CA SER A 49 -20.45 -5.67 6.11
C SER A 49 -20.78 -7.12 5.72
N SER A 50 -20.32 -8.08 6.53
CA SER A 50 -20.78 -9.48 6.46
C SER A 50 -22.22 -9.67 6.92
N ASP A 51 -22.77 -8.72 7.68
CA ASP A 51 -24.19 -8.65 7.99
C ASP A 51 -24.93 -7.90 6.87
N PRO A 52 -25.91 -8.54 6.18
CA PRO A 52 -26.57 -7.95 5.02
C PRO A 52 -27.40 -6.69 5.34
N GLU A 53 -28.01 -6.59 6.53
CA GLU A 53 -28.83 -5.44 6.90
C GLU A 53 -27.91 -4.23 7.20
N ARG A 54 -26.86 -4.47 7.98
CA ARG A 54 -25.83 -3.47 8.26
C ARG A 54 -25.13 -3.03 6.99
N SER A 55 -24.85 -3.96 6.06
CA SER A 55 -24.27 -3.64 4.75
C SER A 55 -25.17 -2.71 3.94
N ARG A 56 -26.48 -3.01 3.83
CA ARG A 56 -27.44 -2.17 3.11
C ARG A 56 -27.61 -0.79 3.75
N ALA A 57 -27.64 -0.72 5.08
CA ALA A 57 -27.71 0.57 5.77
C ALA A 57 -26.48 1.41 5.45
N ALA A 58 -25.28 0.87 5.59
CA ALA A 58 -24.04 1.55 5.28
C ALA A 58 -23.92 1.96 3.80
N ALA A 59 -24.45 1.16 2.88
CA ALA A 59 -24.48 1.49 1.45
C ALA A 59 -25.36 2.73 1.18
N ARG A 60 -26.53 2.84 1.80
CA ARG A 60 -27.37 4.04 1.72
C ARG A 60 -26.67 5.29 2.22
N ASP A 61 -25.95 5.17 3.36
CA ASP A 61 -25.25 6.30 3.98
C ASP A 61 -24.16 6.90 3.09
N ILE A 62 -23.61 6.11 2.16
CA ILE A 62 -22.58 6.57 1.20
C ILE A 62 -23.11 6.80 -0.21
N GLY A 63 -24.45 6.73 -0.40
CA GLY A 63 -25.14 7.05 -1.65
C GLY A 63 -25.14 5.93 -2.69
N ILE A 64 -24.92 4.67 -2.31
CA ILE A 64 -25.09 3.52 -3.21
C ILE A 64 -26.58 3.23 -3.39
N PRO A 65 -27.08 3.09 -4.64
CA PRO A 65 -28.47 2.73 -4.93
C PRO A 65 -28.86 1.38 -4.28
N SER A 66 -30.10 1.27 -3.81
CA SER A 66 -30.54 0.08 -3.06
C SER A 66 -30.43 -1.22 -3.86
N GLU A 67 -30.64 -1.17 -5.16
CA GLU A 67 -30.50 -2.30 -6.09
C GLU A 67 -29.06 -2.73 -6.36
N ARG A 68 -28.09 -1.92 -5.91
CA ARG A 68 -26.64 -2.19 -5.99
C ARG A 68 -25.98 -2.33 -4.61
N ALA A 69 -26.79 -2.38 -3.54
CA ALA A 69 -26.40 -2.72 -2.18
C ALA A 69 -26.61 -4.22 -1.95
N TYR A 70 -25.59 -5.01 -2.30
CA TYR A 70 -25.69 -6.46 -2.32
C TYR A 70 -25.58 -7.09 -0.92
N ALA A 71 -26.10 -8.33 -0.80
CA ALA A 71 -26.07 -9.06 0.46
C ALA A 71 -24.67 -9.60 0.82
N ASP A 72 -23.94 -10.03 -0.20
CA ASP A 72 -22.58 -10.56 -0.09
C ASP A 72 -21.76 -10.24 -1.35
N TRP A 73 -20.46 -10.46 -1.26
CA TRP A 73 -19.55 -10.12 -2.35
C TRP A 73 -19.70 -11.02 -3.60
N THR A 74 -20.19 -12.26 -3.46
CA THR A 74 -20.46 -13.11 -4.62
C THR A 74 -21.63 -12.57 -5.43
N ALA A 75 -22.72 -12.23 -4.73
CA ALA A 75 -23.88 -11.60 -5.35
C ALA A 75 -23.52 -10.25 -6.00
N LEU A 76 -22.63 -9.46 -5.38
CA LEU A 76 -22.13 -8.23 -5.98
C LEU A 76 -21.38 -8.49 -7.30
N LEU A 77 -20.44 -9.42 -7.28
CA LEU A 77 -19.63 -9.69 -8.46
C LEU A 77 -20.47 -10.25 -9.62
N ASP A 78 -21.39 -11.17 -9.33
CA ASP A 78 -22.27 -11.74 -10.34
C ASP A 78 -23.29 -10.72 -10.85
N GLY A 79 -23.86 -9.92 -9.96
CA GLY A 79 -24.81 -8.85 -10.31
C GLY A 79 -24.16 -7.75 -11.17
N GLU A 80 -22.98 -7.25 -10.77
CA GLU A 80 -22.27 -6.21 -11.54
C GLU A 80 -21.76 -6.75 -12.88
N ARG A 81 -21.35 -8.02 -12.95
CA ARG A 81 -20.95 -8.66 -14.22
C ARG A 81 -22.09 -8.78 -15.22
N ALA A 82 -23.31 -8.98 -14.76
CA ALA A 82 -24.49 -9.11 -15.61
C ALA A 82 -25.05 -7.78 -16.14
N ARG A 83 -24.61 -6.66 -15.59
CA ARG A 83 -25.12 -5.32 -15.96
C ARG A 83 -24.36 -4.74 -17.14
N SER A 84 -25.06 -4.02 -18.02
CA SER A 84 -24.44 -3.21 -19.08
C SER A 84 -23.73 -1.95 -18.53
N ASP A 85 -24.16 -1.47 -17.37
CA ASP A 85 -23.57 -0.36 -16.61
C ASP A 85 -22.83 -0.83 -15.35
N GLY A 86 -22.35 -2.08 -15.33
CA GLY A 86 -21.68 -2.68 -14.20
C GLY A 86 -20.34 -2.03 -13.85
N ALA A 87 -19.76 -2.45 -12.74
CA ALA A 87 -18.47 -1.96 -12.28
C ALA A 87 -17.33 -2.28 -13.27
N ASP A 88 -16.34 -1.41 -13.34
CA ASP A 88 -15.09 -1.64 -14.09
C ASP A 88 -14.03 -2.28 -13.16
N ALA A 89 -14.02 -1.88 -11.88
CA ALA A 89 -13.06 -2.30 -10.88
C ALA A 89 -13.71 -2.54 -9.51
N VAL A 90 -13.03 -3.29 -8.66
CA VAL A 90 -13.46 -3.59 -7.30
C VAL A 90 -12.38 -3.19 -6.30
N ALA A 91 -12.74 -2.38 -5.30
CA ALA A 91 -11.89 -2.08 -4.16
C ALA A 91 -12.18 -3.07 -3.01
N VAL A 92 -11.14 -3.76 -2.55
CA VAL A 92 -11.20 -4.80 -1.50
C VAL A 92 -10.59 -4.25 -0.22
N MET A 93 -11.40 -4.10 0.83
CA MET A 93 -11.06 -3.50 2.13
C MET A 93 -11.54 -4.40 3.28
N THR A 94 -11.49 -5.69 3.08
CA THR A 94 -11.91 -6.71 4.05
C THR A 94 -10.75 -7.05 5.02
N PRO A 95 -10.97 -7.84 6.07
CA PRO A 95 -9.87 -8.41 6.85
C PRO A 95 -8.91 -9.23 5.98
N ASN A 96 -7.62 -9.18 6.31
CA ASN A 96 -6.51 -9.73 5.49
C ASN A 96 -6.74 -11.18 5.05
N GLY A 97 -7.29 -12.03 5.94
CA GLY A 97 -7.54 -13.44 5.66
C GLY A 97 -8.48 -13.71 4.49
N SER A 98 -9.30 -12.73 4.12
CA SER A 98 -10.24 -12.86 2.99
C SER A 98 -9.73 -12.26 1.67
N HIS A 99 -8.63 -11.50 1.68
CA HIS A 99 -8.11 -10.83 0.47
C HIS A 99 -7.90 -11.81 -0.68
N HIS A 100 -7.27 -12.96 -0.43
CA HIS A 100 -7.02 -13.96 -1.47
C HIS A 100 -8.32 -14.43 -2.14
N ALA A 101 -9.30 -14.91 -1.35
CA ALA A 101 -10.54 -15.45 -1.90
C ALA A 101 -11.34 -14.41 -2.68
N VAL A 102 -11.44 -13.19 -2.13
CA VAL A 102 -12.19 -12.09 -2.77
C VAL A 102 -11.48 -11.63 -4.04
N CYS A 103 -10.16 -11.36 -4.00
CA CYS A 103 -9.41 -10.91 -5.17
C CYS A 103 -9.39 -11.97 -6.28
N ALA A 104 -9.24 -13.25 -5.94
CA ALA A 104 -9.32 -14.34 -6.92
C ALA A 104 -10.67 -14.34 -7.64
N ALA A 105 -11.77 -14.24 -6.89
CA ALA A 105 -13.10 -14.19 -7.48
C ALA A 105 -13.38 -12.94 -8.31
N VAL A 106 -12.80 -11.79 -7.92
CA VAL A 106 -12.86 -10.53 -8.68
C VAL A 106 -12.17 -10.71 -10.04
N LEU A 107 -10.96 -11.26 -10.04
CA LEU A 107 -10.18 -11.52 -11.26
C LEU A 107 -10.85 -12.54 -12.18
N GLU A 108 -11.41 -13.63 -11.63
CA GLU A 108 -12.15 -14.65 -12.38
C GLU A 108 -13.37 -14.07 -13.13
N ARG A 109 -14.01 -13.07 -12.54
CA ARG A 109 -15.13 -12.37 -13.17
C ARG A 109 -14.72 -11.23 -14.09
N GLY A 110 -13.42 -11.00 -14.23
CA GLY A 110 -12.84 -10.06 -15.19
C GLY A 110 -12.89 -8.59 -14.76
N PHE A 111 -12.94 -8.30 -13.47
CA PHE A 111 -12.78 -6.95 -12.94
C PHE A 111 -11.32 -6.62 -12.65
N ASP A 112 -10.98 -5.34 -12.69
CA ASP A 112 -9.73 -4.82 -12.14
C ASP A 112 -9.80 -4.70 -10.61
N VAL A 113 -8.66 -4.71 -9.94
CA VAL A 113 -8.59 -4.81 -8.47
C VAL A 113 -7.82 -3.63 -7.89
N ILE A 114 -8.38 -3.04 -6.83
CA ILE A 114 -7.64 -2.21 -5.88
C ILE A 114 -7.75 -2.90 -4.51
N CYS A 115 -6.67 -3.45 -3.99
CA CYS A 115 -6.69 -4.25 -2.77
C CYS A 115 -5.95 -3.56 -1.63
N ASP A 116 -6.53 -3.59 -0.42
CA ASP A 116 -5.79 -3.16 0.77
C ASP A 116 -4.65 -4.12 1.11
N LYS A 117 -3.67 -3.61 1.83
CA LYS A 117 -2.49 -4.37 2.30
C LYS A 117 -2.80 -5.08 3.65
N PRO A 118 -2.04 -6.11 4.04
CA PRO A 118 -1.09 -6.87 3.21
C PRO A 118 -1.82 -7.67 2.13
N LEU A 119 -1.11 -8.10 1.09
CA LEU A 119 -1.74 -8.78 -0.05
C LEU A 119 -2.55 -10.00 0.36
N THR A 120 -1.96 -10.86 1.20
CA THR A 120 -2.54 -12.12 1.70
C THR A 120 -1.96 -12.48 3.06
N THR A 121 -2.40 -13.59 3.65
CA THR A 121 -1.87 -14.11 4.92
C THR A 121 -0.83 -15.23 4.74
N SER A 122 -0.56 -15.67 3.50
CA SER A 122 0.49 -16.66 3.21
C SER A 122 1.11 -16.46 1.83
N LEU A 123 2.36 -16.89 1.67
CA LEU A 123 3.07 -16.79 0.39
C LEU A 123 2.46 -17.66 -0.70
N ALA A 124 1.88 -18.80 -0.35
CA ALA A 124 1.17 -19.66 -1.30
C ALA A 124 -0.02 -18.92 -1.95
N GLN A 125 -0.82 -18.21 -1.13
CA GLN A 125 -1.92 -17.38 -1.61
C GLN A 125 -1.41 -16.19 -2.45
N ALA A 126 -0.33 -15.54 -2.04
CA ALA A 126 0.26 -14.42 -2.79
C ALA A 126 0.74 -14.86 -4.18
N ARG A 127 1.44 -15.99 -4.26
CA ARG A 127 1.87 -16.59 -5.55
C ARG A 127 0.70 -16.96 -6.44
N ASP A 128 -0.41 -17.45 -5.86
CA ASP A 128 -1.62 -17.74 -6.64
C ASP A 128 -2.22 -16.47 -7.24
N LEU A 129 -2.33 -15.38 -6.46
CA LEU A 129 -2.81 -14.09 -6.99
C LEU A 129 -1.91 -13.55 -8.09
N VAL A 130 -0.58 -13.63 -7.96
CA VAL A 130 0.36 -13.23 -9.03
C VAL A 130 0.06 -13.98 -10.33
N ARG A 131 -0.10 -15.32 -10.26
CA ARG A 131 -0.44 -16.11 -11.44
C ARG A 131 -1.77 -15.68 -12.07
N ARG A 132 -2.81 -15.44 -11.25
CA ARG A 132 -4.14 -15.02 -11.71
C ARG A 132 -4.12 -13.63 -12.34
N VAL A 133 -3.41 -12.68 -11.76
CA VAL A 133 -3.26 -11.33 -12.33
C VAL A 133 -2.59 -11.41 -13.69
N ARG A 134 -1.47 -12.13 -13.79
CA ARG A 134 -0.74 -12.33 -15.05
C ARG A 134 -1.61 -13.01 -16.12
N ALA A 135 -2.38 -14.03 -15.73
CA ALA A 135 -3.26 -14.75 -16.64
C ALA A 135 -4.47 -13.92 -17.12
N SER A 136 -5.00 -13.06 -16.24
CA SER A 136 -6.19 -12.25 -16.54
C SER A 136 -5.88 -10.98 -17.34
N GLY A 137 -4.65 -10.48 -17.29
CA GLY A 137 -4.26 -9.18 -17.84
C GLY A 137 -4.98 -7.99 -17.20
N ARG A 138 -5.53 -8.17 -15.99
CA ARG A 138 -6.22 -7.11 -15.24
C ARG A 138 -5.22 -6.26 -14.45
N VAL A 139 -5.58 -5.01 -14.25
CA VAL A 139 -4.83 -4.11 -13.36
C VAL A 139 -5.07 -4.55 -11.91
N PHE A 140 -4.00 -4.67 -11.15
CA PHE A 140 -4.04 -4.95 -9.73
C PHE A 140 -3.18 -3.91 -9.00
N CYS A 141 -3.82 -3.03 -8.23
CA CYS A 141 -3.17 -2.03 -7.40
C CYS A 141 -3.26 -2.45 -5.93
N LEU A 142 -2.11 -2.64 -5.27
CA LEU A 142 -2.04 -2.86 -3.83
C LEU A 142 -1.80 -1.53 -3.12
N THR A 143 -2.52 -1.25 -2.03
CA THR A 143 -2.49 0.10 -1.45
C THR A 143 -1.35 0.35 -0.45
N HIS A 144 -0.11 0.10 -0.85
CA HIS A 144 1.08 0.61 -0.15
C HIS A 144 1.24 2.12 -0.44
N ASN A 145 0.37 2.94 0.15
CA ASN A 145 0.19 4.35 -0.19
C ASN A 145 1.42 5.25 0.05
N TYR A 146 2.35 4.83 0.88
CA TYR A 146 3.50 5.68 1.24
C TYR A 146 4.48 5.92 0.08
N THR A 147 4.49 5.06 -0.94
CA THR A 147 5.27 5.29 -2.16
C THR A 147 4.63 6.27 -3.13
N ALA A 148 3.42 6.73 -2.84
CA ALA A 148 2.72 7.70 -3.66
C ALA A 148 2.86 9.16 -3.16
N TYR A 149 3.65 9.41 -2.11
CA TYR A 149 4.02 10.76 -1.71
C TYR A 149 4.98 11.39 -2.75
N PRO A 150 4.81 12.68 -3.09
CA PRO A 150 5.68 13.35 -4.06
C PRO A 150 7.17 13.24 -3.72
N MET A 151 7.55 13.48 -2.45
CA MET A 151 8.97 13.47 -2.05
C MET A 151 9.55 12.06 -1.97
N VAL A 152 8.74 11.01 -1.82
CA VAL A 152 9.18 9.61 -1.94
C VAL A 152 9.48 9.26 -3.40
N ARG A 153 8.63 9.68 -4.34
CA ARG A 153 8.90 9.54 -5.78
C ARG A 153 10.13 10.34 -6.20
N GLN A 154 10.29 11.56 -5.68
CA GLN A 154 11.49 12.38 -5.88
C GLN A 154 12.75 11.65 -5.40
N ALA A 155 12.71 11.03 -4.21
CA ALA A 155 13.84 10.28 -3.67
C ALA A 155 14.20 9.08 -4.55
N ARG A 156 13.22 8.30 -5.02
CA ARG A 156 13.42 7.19 -5.95
C ARG A 156 14.11 7.66 -7.24
N ASP A 157 13.61 8.71 -7.84
CA ASP A 157 14.15 9.21 -9.09
C ASP A 157 15.58 9.75 -8.91
N MET A 158 15.88 10.38 -7.77
CA MET A 158 17.23 10.80 -7.41
C MET A 158 18.20 9.62 -7.24
N VAL A 159 17.74 8.52 -6.59
CA VAL A 159 18.53 7.29 -6.46
C VAL A 159 18.78 6.69 -7.84
N SER A 160 17.74 6.55 -8.65
CA SER A 160 17.83 6.01 -10.02
C SER A 160 18.75 6.85 -10.93
N ALA A 161 18.79 8.17 -10.74
CA ALA A 161 19.68 9.07 -11.45
C ALA A 161 21.13 9.05 -10.92
N GLY A 162 21.45 8.24 -9.91
CA GLY A 162 22.79 8.14 -9.33
C GLY A 162 23.18 9.30 -8.43
N THR A 163 22.24 10.14 -7.97
CA THR A 163 22.51 11.35 -7.18
C THR A 163 23.30 11.09 -5.88
N ILE A 164 23.14 9.89 -5.30
CA ILE A 164 23.86 9.48 -4.08
C ILE A 164 24.95 8.42 -4.36
N GLY A 165 25.20 8.10 -5.62
CA GLY A 165 26.08 7.00 -6.03
C GLY A 165 25.46 5.62 -5.71
N ALA A 166 26.24 4.56 -5.85
CA ALA A 166 25.78 3.18 -5.55
C ALA A 166 25.26 3.07 -4.12
N VAL A 167 24.06 2.55 -3.92
CA VAL A 167 23.44 2.38 -2.61
C VAL A 167 24.21 1.37 -1.77
N ARG A 168 24.51 1.73 -0.53
CA ARG A 168 25.27 0.92 0.42
C ARG A 168 24.49 0.53 1.67
N GLN A 169 23.64 1.44 2.17
CA GLN A 169 22.90 1.24 3.41
C GLN A 169 21.45 1.72 3.28
N ILE A 170 20.51 0.92 3.80
CA ILE A 170 19.07 1.20 3.81
C ILE A 170 18.54 0.99 5.22
N HIS A 171 18.11 2.04 5.88
CA HIS A 171 17.52 1.97 7.22
C HIS A 171 16.07 2.41 7.17
N LEU A 172 15.17 1.55 7.65
CA LEU A 172 13.73 1.68 7.57
C LEU A 172 13.14 1.72 8.96
N PHE A 173 12.15 2.58 9.14
CA PHE A 173 11.49 2.80 10.42
C PHE A 173 9.98 2.85 10.21
N TYR A 174 9.23 2.23 11.12
CA TYR A 174 7.81 2.52 11.28
C TYR A 174 7.45 2.35 12.75
N VAL A 175 7.47 3.46 13.47
CA VAL A 175 7.38 3.49 14.93
C VAL A 175 6.09 4.19 15.33
N GLN A 176 5.20 3.46 15.99
CA GLN A 176 3.89 3.92 16.45
C GLN A 176 3.72 3.60 17.93
N GLY A 177 2.89 4.40 18.62
CA GLY A 177 2.62 4.24 20.06
C GLY A 177 1.16 3.98 20.41
N HIS A 178 0.26 3.93 19.42
CA HIS A 178 -1.19 3.87 19.67
C HIS A 178 -1.67 2.56 20.34
N ASN A 179 -0.89 1.50 20.26
CA ASN A 179 -1.17 0.22 20.91
C ASN A 179 -0.27 -0.07 22.13
N ALA A 180 0.42 0.92 22.67
CA ALA A 180 1.38 0.73 23.75
C ALA A 180 0.79 0.12 25.03
N THR A 181 -0.52 0.28 25.25
CA THR A 181 -1.22 -0.24 26.44
C THR A 181 -2.34 -1.23 26.10
N LEU A 182 -2.58 -1.49 24.81
CA LEU A 182 -3.71 -2.30 24.36
C LEU A 182 -3.42 -3.79 24.56
N VAL A 183 -4.26 -4.48 25.32
CA VAL A 183 -4.24 -5.93 25.50
C VAL A 183 -5.36 -6.57 24.66
N GLU A 184 -5.11 -7.78 24.18
CA GLU A 184 -6.06 -8.55 23.38
C GLU A 184 -7.36 -8.78 24.15
N GLY A 185 -8.51 -8.57 23.48
CA GLY A 185 -9.84 -8.73 24.07
C GLY A 185 -10.40 -7.49 24.75
N GLU A 186 -9.60 -6.45 25.01
CA GLU A 186 -10.04 -5.19 25.62
C GLU A 186 -10.44 -4.16 24.57
N GLY A 187 -11.66 -4.26 24.01
CA GLY A 187 -12.21 -3.22 23.12
C GLY A 187 -11.60 -3.15 21.71
N THR A 188 -10.72 -4.08 21.36
CA THR A 188 -10.07 -4.12 20.05
C THR A 188 -10.87 -4.97 19.07
N PRO A 189 -10.94 -4.62 17.77
CA PRO A 189 -11.50 -5.48 16.76
C PRO A 189 -10.82 -6.87 16.80
N SER A 190 -11.57 -7.90 17.10
CA SER A 190 -11.05 -9.26 17.32
C SER A 190 -10.22 -9.81 16.14
N TRP A 191 -10.54 -9.42 14.91
CA TRP A 191 -9.85 -9.91 13.72
C TRP A 191 -8.37 -9.54 13.63
N ARG A 192 -7.94 -8.41 14.24
CA ARG A 192 -6.52 -7.98 14.23
C ARG A 192 -5.63 -8.89 15.09
N PHE A 193 -6.19 -9.49 16.12
CA PHE A 193 -5.48 -10.43 17.00
C PHE A 193 -5.78 -11.91 16.68
N ASP A 194 -6.58 -12.17 15.66
CA ASP A 194 -6.83 -13.52 15.17
C ASP A 194 -5.86 -13.85 14.03
N PRO A 195 -4.86 -14.73 14.22
CA PRO A 195 -3.89 -15.08 13.18
C PRO A 195 -4.50 -15.62 11.89
N ALA A 196 -5.69 -16.23 11.96
CA ALA A 196 -6.41 -16.68 10.77
C ALA A 196 -6.92 -15.52 9.91
N GLN A 197 -7.15 -14.36 10.51
CA GLN A 197 -7.67 -13.17 9.83
C GLN A 197 -6.59 -12.11 9.57
N CYS A 198 -5.69 -11.86 10.53
CA CYS A 198 -4.63 -10.86 10.36
C CYS A 198 -3.39 -11.42 9.64
N GLY A 199 -3.17 -12.73 9.71
CA GLY A 199 -1.95 -13.39 9.25
C GLY A 199 -1.01 -13.77 10.40
N PRO A 200 0.15 -14.36 10.09
CA PRO A 200 1.03 -14.98 11.07
C PRO A 200 1.84 -13.97 11.93
N SER A 201 1.85 -12.70 11.59
CA SER A 201 2.49 -11.61 12.34
C SER A 201 1.62 -10.36 12.25
N LEU A 202 1.25 -9.82 13.41
CA LEU A 202 0.53 -8.55 13.47
C LEU A 202 1.41 -7.42 12.96
N ILE A 203 2.60 -7.25 13.54
CA ILE A 203 3.42 -6.07 13.30
C ILE A 203 4.05 -6.05 11.92
N LEU A 204 4.55 -7.19 11.43
CA LEU A 204 5.13 -7.28 10.09
C LEU A 204 4.06 -7.13 9.01
N GLY A 205 2.86 -7.71 9.22
CA GLY A 205 1.73 -7.60 8.29
C GLY A 205 1.14 -6.20 8.24
N ASP A 206 0.94 -5.57 9.40
CA ASP A 206 0.29 -4.27 9.48
C ASP A 206 1.19 -3.12 8.99
N ILE A 207 2.44 -3.05 9.50
CA ILE A 207 3.34 -1.93 9.21
C ILE A 207 4.70 -2.33 8.62
N GLY A 208 5.19 -3.55 8.87
CA GLY A 208 6.46 -4.02 8.32
C GLY A 208 6.48 -4.08 6.79
N THR A 209 5.36 -4.51 6.18
CA THR A 209 5.22 -4.55 4.71
C THR A 209 5.33 -3.16 4.08
N HIS A 210 4.81 -2.12 4.74
CA HIS A 210 4.95 -0.73 4.30
C HIS A 210 6.41 -0.27 4.32
N ALA A 211 7.12 -0.50 5.43
CA ALA A 211 8.52 -0.11 5.56
C ALA A 211 9.40 -0.84 4.53
N HIS A 212 9.22 -2.15 4.37
CA HIS A 212 9.91 -2.95 3.35
C HIS A 212 9.67 -2.41 1.93
N HIS A 213 8.39 -2.23 1.55
CA HIS A 213 8.02 -1.74 0.23
C HIS A 213 8.59 -0.35 -0.05
N LEU A 214 8.56 0.55 0.95
CA LEU A 214 9.15 1.88 0.85
C LEU A 214 10.64 1.83 0.54
N GLY A 215 11.39 0.96 1.25
CA GLY A 215 12.81 0.76 1.02
C GLY A 215 13.13 0.20 -0.38
N ALA A 216 12.40 -0.83 -0.81
CA ALA A 216 12.55 -1.43 -2.14
C ALA A 216 12.21 -0.43 -3.25
N PHE A 217 11.10 0.31 -3.11
CA PHE A 217 10.66 1.30 -4.08
C PHE A 217 11.67 2.45 -4.27
N VAL A 218 12.20 3.01 -3.18
CA VAL A 218 13.13 4.14 -3.27
C VAL A 218 14.51 3.70 -3.73
N SER A 219 15.00 2.54 -3.27
CA SER A 219 16.34 2.07 -3.62
C SER A 219 16.41 1.39 -4.99
N GLY A 220 15.30 0.84 -5.47
CA GLY A 220 15.27 -0.04 -6.65
C GLY A 220 15.89 -1.42 -6.41
N LEU A 221 16.27 -1.76 -5.15
CA LEU A 221 16.94 -2.99 -4.80
C LEU A 221 15.95 -4.05 -4.30
N GLU A 222 16.28 -5.32 -4.53
CA GLU A 222 15.54 -6.47 -4.02
C GLU A 222 16.08 -6.92 -2.68
N LEU A 223 15.19 -7.26 -1.74
CA LEU A 223 15.55 -7.89 -0.48
C LEU A 223 15.95 -9.35 -0.72
N GLU A 224 17.17 -9.73 -0.34
CA GLU A 224 17.71 -11.08 -0.53
C GLU A 224 17.58 -11.94 0.71
N GLU A 225 18.04 -11.44 1.86
CA GLU A 225 18.07 -12.19 3.11
C GLU A 225 17.75 -11.30 4.31
N VAL A 226 17.18 -11.92 5.35
CA VAL A 226 16.86 -11.25 6.63
C VAL A 226 17.37 -12.07 7.81
N MET A 227 17.71 -11.36 8.91
CA MET A 227 17.82 -11.92 10.25
C MET A 227 16.99 -11.04 11.18
N ALA A 228 16.04 -11.64 11.90
CA ALA A 228 15.00 -10.90 12.60
C ALA A 228 14.78 -11.39 14.03
N GLU A 229 14.41 -10.44 14.89
CA GLU A 229 13.74 -10.68 16.17
C GLU A 229 12.34 -10.10 16.09
N VAL A 230 11.34 -10.88 16.49
CA VAL A 230 9.91 -10.52 16.45
C VAL A 230 9.31 -10.92 17.79
N TRP A 231 8.71 -9.96 18.52
CA TRP A 231 8.23 -10.22 19.87
C TRP A 231 7.06 -9.34 20.26
N ALA A 232 6.39 -9.68 21.37
CA ALA A 232 5.43 -8.85 22.07
C ALA A 232 6.15 -8.11 23.21
N SER A 233 6.14 -6.78 23.18
CA SER A 233 6.77 -5.95 24.22
C SER A 233 5.76 -5.51 25.31
N VAL A 234 4.47 -5.49 24.99
CA VAL A 234 3.41 -5.12 25.94
C VAL A 234 3.07 -6.31 26.84
N PRO A 235 3.16 -6.18 28.18
CA PRO A 235 2.83 -7.26 29.09
C PRO A 235 1.41 -7.81 28.88
N GLY A 236 1.29 -9.15 28.82
CA GLY A 236 0.00 -9.83 28.64
C GLY A 236 -0.48 -9.96 27.20
N ARG A 237 0.24 -9.40 26.23
CA ARG A 237 -0.05 -9.54 24.80
C ARG A 237 0.57 -10.83 24.27
N THR A 238 -0.17 -11.55 23.42
CA THR A 238 0.30 -12.77 22.75
C THR A 238 0.72 -12.51 21.29
N SER A 239 0.09 -11.55 20.62
CA SER A 239 0.48 -11.13 19.27
C SER A 239 1.73 -10.24 19.31
N ASP A 240 2.59 -10.38 18.33
CA ASP A 240 3.77 -9.56 18.17
C ASP A 240 3.41 -8.09 17.92
N ASP A 241 4.18 -7.18 18.53
CA ASP A 241 4.01 -5.73 18.40
C ASP A 241 5.29 -4.99 18.03
N THR A 242 6.40 -5.72 17.97
CA THR A 242 7.71 -5.16 17.67
C THR A 242 8.53 -6.15 16.84
N ALA A 243 9.26 -5.63 15.87
CA ALA A 243 10.26 -6.39 15.13
C ALA A 243 11.49 -5.53 14.82
N THR A 244 12.67 -6.16 14.95
CA THR A 244 13.96 -5.62 14.48
C THR A 244 14.56 -6.59 13.48
N VAL A 245 14.89 -6.08 12.30
CA VAL A 245 15.34 -6.91 11.16
C VAL A 245 16.66 -6.37 10.62
N LEU A 246 17.67 -7.22 10.53
CA LEU A 246 18.86 -7.01 9.71
C LEU A 246 18.54 -7.47 8.28
N MET A 247 18.94 -6.68 7.29
CA MET A 247 18.54 -6.86 5.91
C MET A 247 19.76 -6.90 4.98
N ARG A 248 19.75 -7.83 4.04
CA ARG A 248 20.70 -7.89 2.91
C ARG A 248 19.91 -7.65 1.63
N TRP A 249 20.35 -6.67 0.90
CA TRP A 249 19.75 -6.27 -0.36
C TRP A 249 20.65 -6.66 -1.53
N SER A 250 20.08 -6.74 -2.71
CA SER A 250 20.84 -6.93 -3.96
C SER A 250 21.96 -5.88 -4.09
N GLU A 251 22.91 -6.14 -4.98
CA GLU A 251 24.07 -5.28 -5.20
C GLU A 251 24.97 -5.07 -3.95
N GLY A 252 24.80 -5.93 -2.94
CA GLY A 252 25.62 -5.91 -1.74
C GLY A 252 25.22 -4.90 -0.67
N ALA A 253 24.15 -4.13 -0.85
CA ALA A 253 23.69 -3.20 0.17
C ALA A 253 23.22 -3.93 1.45
N ARG A 254 23.32 -3.24 2.59
CA ARG A 254 22.93 -3.75 3.92
C ARG A 254 22.00 -2.75 4.58
N GLY A 255 21.23 -3.22 5.56
CA GLY A 255 20.36 -2.29 6.29
C GLY A 255 19.64 -2.91 7.46
N THR A 256 18.71 -2.12 7.98
CA THR A 256 17.87 -2.50 9.12
C THR A 256 16.45 -2.04 8.89
N MET A 257 15.51 -2.75 9.49
CA MET A 257 14.13 -2.30 9.66
C MET A 257 13.74 -2.43 11.13
N TRP A 258 13.23 -1.34 11.71
CA TRP A 258 12.65 -1.34 13.04
C TRP A 258 11.19 -0.91 12.94
N VAL A 259 10.30 -1.79 13.36
CA VAL A 259 8.85 -1.56 13.33
C VAL A 259 8.23 -1.93 14.67
N THR A 260 7.37 -1.05 15.18
CA THR A 260 6.62 -1.27 16.43
C THR A 260 5.36 -0.44 16.45
N ASN A 261 4.31 -0.93 17.09
CA ASN A 261 3.11 -0.16 17.41
C ASN A 261 2.94 0.07 18.93
N ALA A 262 3.98 -0.25 19.72
CA ALA A 262 3.98 -0.23 21.16
C ALA A 262 4.96 0.80 21.78
N ALA A 263 5.53 1.71 20.98
CA ALA A 263 6.43 2.75 21.45
C ALA A 263 5.64 3.94 22.00
N ALA A 264 5.36 3.93 23.31
CA ALA A 264 4.58 4.99 23.98
C ALA A 264 5.18 6.37 23.70
N GLY A 265 4.35 7.29 23.22
CA GLY A 265 4.76 8.66 22.85
C GLY A 265 5.15 8.84 21.37
N ALA A 266 5.28 7.77 20.60
CA ALA A 266 5.43 7.87 19.15
C ALA A 266 4.06 8.03 18.47
N GLU A 267 4.01 8.77 17.36
CA GLU A 267 2.80 8.97 16.55
C GLU A 267 2.76 7.98 15.39
N HIS A 268 3.23 8.38 14.17
CA HIS A 268 3.23 7.54 12.97
C HIS A 268 4.56 7.68 12.20
N GLY A 269 5.68 7.47 12.90
CA GLY A 269 7.03 7.67 12.41
C GLY A 269 7.47 6.63 11.37
N LEU A 270 6.86 6.62 10.18
CA LEU A 270 7.38 5.91 9.02
C LEU A 270 8.44 6.77 8.35
N GLY A 271 9.58 6.17 8.04
CA GLY A 271 10.64 6.88 7.33
C GLY A 271 11.73 5.97 6.82
N PHE A 272 12.63 6.56 6.07
CA PHE A 272 13.85 5.90 5.62
C PHE A 272 15.07 6.81 5.73
N ARG A 273 16.24 6.17 5.85
CA ARG A 273 17.56 6.74 5.57
C ARG A 273 18.28 5.82 4.59
N ILE A 274 18.63 6.33 3.44
CA ILE A 274 19.35 5.58 2.40
C ILE A 274 20.65 6.30 2.13
N PHE A 275 21.77 5.57 2.20
CA PHE A 275 23.10 6.09 2.00
C PHE A 275 23.77 5.36 0.83
N GLY A 276 24.29 6.13 -0.09
CA GLY A 276 25.11 5.66 -1.20
C GLY A 276 26.60 6.01 -1.03
N ALA A 277 27.35 5.85 -2.11
CA ALA A 277 28.77 6.17 -2.13
C ALA A 277 29.08 7.67 -2.07
N GLU A 278 28.15 8.53 -2.55
CA GLU A 278 28.34 9.97 -2.74
C GLU A 278 27.43 10.84 -1.91
N GLY A 279 26.48 10.25 -1.20
CA GLY A 279 25.54 10.98 -0.35
C GLY A 279 24.46 10.12 0.28
N GLY A 280 23.46 10.76 0.86
CA GLY A 280 22.32 10.10 1.47
C GLY A 280 21.04 10.90 1.36
N LEU A 281 19.92 10.19 1.45
CA LEU A 281 18.57 10.72 1.48
C LEU A 281 17.87 10.30 2.76
N GLU A 282 17.05 11.20 3.31
CA GLU A 282 16.22 10.95 4.48
C GLU A 282 14.84 11.56 4.29
N TRP A 283 13.80 10.77 4.56
CA TRP A 283 12.40 11.21 4.51
C TRP A 283 11.61 10.63 5.68
N TRP A 284 10.63 11.41 6.17
CA TRP A 284 9.73 11.03 7.25
C TRP A 284 8.28 11.41 6.90
N GLN A 285 7.36 10.49 7.09
CA GLN A 285 5.93 10.69 6.80
C GLN A 285 5.30 11.82 7.61
N GLU A 286 5.78 12.08 8.83
CA GLU A 286 5.31 13.17 9.68
C GLU A 286 5.71 14.58 9.15
N ARG A 287 6.62 14.62 8.16
CA ARG A 287 7.02 15.80 7.38
C ARG A 287 7.08 15.44 5.89
N PRO A 288 5.92 15.10 5.29
CA PRO A 288 5.89 14.43 4.00
C PRO A 288 6.41 15.29 2.83
N ASP A 289 6.35 16.61 2.99
CA ASP A 289 6.78 17.58 2.00
C ASP A 289 8.30 17.85 2.02
N GLU A 290 9.05 17.22 2.94
CA GLU A 290 10.50 17.46 3.13
C GLU A 290 11.30 16.21 2.75
N LEU A 291 12.32 16.38 1.88
CA LEU A 291 13.33 15.35 1.61
C LEU A 291 14.71 15.97 1.89
N ARG A 292 15.46 15.34 2.77
CA ARG A 292 16.83 15.76 3.11
C ARG A 292 17.82 15.04 2.22
N HIS A 293 18.65 15.80 1.55
CA HIS A 293 19.76 15.30 0.75
C HIS A 293 21.10 15.82 1.33
N ARG A 294 22.01 14.88 1.60
CA ARG A 294 23.37 15.20 2.10
C ARG A 294 24.40 14.60 1.15
N ARG A 295 25.15 15.47 0.48
CA ARG A 295 26.28 15.03 -0.35
C ARG A 295 27.52 14.80 0.54
N LEU A 296 28.34 13.82 0.17
CA LEU A 296 29.64 13.61 0.81
C LEU A 296 30.50 14.88 0.66
N GLY A 297 30.94 15.44 1.79
CA GLY A 297 31.73 16.69 1.82
C GLY A 297 30.95 17.96 1.46
N GLY A 298 29.62 17.89 1.26
CA GLY A 298 28.75 19.01 0.93
C GLY A 298 27.84 19.43 2.09
N PHE A 299 27.07 20.49 1.84
CA PHE A 299 26.02 20.93 2.78
C PHE A 299 24.76 20.07 2.66
N GLU A 300 23.99 20.01 3.74
CA GLU A 300 22.64 19.47 3.69
C GLU A 300 21.73 20.36 2.86
N GLN A 301 20.93 19.75 2.00
CA GLN A 301 19.87 20.40 1.23
C GLN A 301 18.53 19.86 1.71
N LEU A 302 17.60 20.75 2.06
CA LEU A 302 16.22 20.43 2.29
C LEU A 302 15.44 20.67 0.99
N LEU A 303 15.04 19.59 0.33
CA LEU A 303 14.18 19.64 -0.84
C LEU A 303 12.73 19.62 -0.37
N THR A 304 11.90 20.47 -1.00
CA THR A 304 10.48 20.53 -0.70
C THR A 304 9.65 20.35 -1.97
N ARG A 305 8.42 19.94 -1.80
CA ARG A 305 7.49 19.74 -2.89
C ARG A 305 7.29 21.04 -3.69
N ARG A 306 7.50 20.95 -5.03
CA ARG A 306 7.36 22.08 -5.97
C ARG A 306 8.23 23.33 -5.67
N LEU A 307 9.27 23.20 -4.88
CA LEU A 307 10.18 24.31 -4.68
C LEU A 307 11.04 24.50 -5.94
N HIS A 308 10.95 25.70 -6.55
CA HIS A 308 11.74 26.14 -7.70
C HIS A 308 11.62 25.27 -8.98
N GLY A 309 10.56 24.51 -9.14
CA GLY A 309 10.34 23.70 -10.34
C GLY A 309 11.36 22.56 -10.51
N ALA A 310 11.95 22.09 -9.42
CA ALA A 310 13.01 21.07 -9.42
C ALA A 310 12.50 19.65 -9.17
N LEU A 311 11.19 19.41 -9.23
CA LEU A 311 10.64 18.07 -9.08
C LEU A 311 10.86 17.25 -10.35
N THR A 312 11.11 15.96 -10.16
CA THR A 312 11.06 14.98 -11.25
C THR A 312 9.63 14.80 -11.78
N PRO A 313 9.44 14.33 -13.02
CA PRO A 313 8.10 14.18 -13.58
C PRO A 313 7.17 13.30 -12.74
N SER A 314 7.67 12.22 -12.11
CA SER A 314 6.87 11.34 -11.26
C SER A 314 6.45 12.02 -9.95
N ALA A 315 7.34 12.81 -9.36
CA ALA A 315 7.08 13.60 -8.16
C ALA A 315 6.08 14.73 -8.46
N GLU A 316 6.25 15.44 -9.58
CA GLU A 316 5.34 16.50 -9.99
C GLU A 316 3.94 15.97 -10.27
N ARG A 317 3.83 14.82 -10.94
CA ARG A 317 2.55 14.13 -11.15
C ARG A 317 1.84 13.81 -9.83
N ALA A 318 2.57 13.51 -8.77
CA ALA A 318 2.02 13.17 -7.46
C ALA A 318 1.61 14.41 -6.63
N ALA A 319 2.11 15.61 -6.96
CA ALA A 319 1.76 16.85 -6.27
C ALA A 319 0.49 17.49 -6.87
N ARG A 320 -0.40 18.01 -6.03
CA ARG A 320 -1.68 18.61 -6.44
C ARG A 320 -1.73 20.12 -6.28
N ILE A 321 -1.26 20.62 -5.18
CA ILE A 321 -1.35 22.04 -4.79
C ILE A 321 0.05 22.62 -4.54
N GLU A 322 0.14 23.95 -4.51
CA GLU A 322 1.40 24.63 -4.28
C GLU A 322 1.95 24.35 -2.88
N ILE A 323 3.28 24.35 -2.77
CA ILE A 323 3.97 24.21 -1.48
C ILE A 323 3.51 25.30 -0.50
N GLY A 324 3.42 24.96 0.78
CA GLY A 324 2.83 25.78 1.82
C GLY A 324 1.38 25.42 2.14
N HIS A 325 0.72 24.64 1.27
CA HIS A 325 -0.54 23.98 1.54
C HIS A 325 -0.24 22.50 1.83
N PRO A 326 -0.65 21.95 2.99
CA PRO A 326 -0.33 20.57 3.34
C PRO A 326 -0.95 19.57 2.38
N GLU A 327 -0.15 18.60 1.91
CA GLU A 327 -0.60 17.34 1.33
C GLU A 327 -0.07 16.19 2.17
N GLY A 328 -0.86 15.14 2.37
CA GLY A 328 -0.47 14.07 3.27
C GLY A 328 -1.03 12.71 2.89
N TYR A 329 -1.45 11.97 3.92
CA TYR A 329 -1.87 10.57 3.81
C TYR A 329 -3.00 10.35 2.80
N GLN A 330 -4.00 11.24 2.81
CA GLN A 330 -5.17 11.12 1.95
C GLN A 330 -4.83 11.37 0.48
N GLU A 331 -3.99 12.38 0.21
CA GLU A 331 -3.52 12.72 -1.14
C GLU A 331 -2.60 11.64 -1.70
N ALA A 332 -1.72 11.06 -0.88
CA ALA A 332 -0.87 9.94 -1.28
C ALA A 332 -1.74 8.72 -1.63
N PHE A 333 -2.78 8.43 -0.83
CA PHE A 333 -3.71 7.36 -1.13
C PHE A 333 -4.46 7.60 -2.45
N ALA A 334 -4.90 8.85 -2.68
CA ALA A 334 -5.57 9.25 -3.91
C ALA A 334 -4.64 9.17 -5.14
N ASN A 335 -3.33 9.36 -4.98
CA ASN A 335 -2.37 9.17 -6.07
C ASN A 335 -2.36 7.73 -6.58
N LEU A 336 -2.50 6.71 -5.70
CA LEU A 336 -2.66 5.33 -6.15
C LEU A 336 -3.94 5.13 -6.95
N TYR A 337 -5.04 5.70 -6.48
CA TYR A 337 -6.33 5.63 -7.19
C TYR A 337 -6.27 6.32 -8.55
N LYS A 338 -5.63 7.48 -8.61
CA LYS A 338 -5.42 8.24 -9.85
C LYS A 338 -4.64 7.42 -10.87
N ASP A 339 -3.51 6.85 -10.44
CA ASP A 339 -2.62 6.07 -11.30
C ASP A 339 -3.30 4.76 -11.74
N ALA A 340 -3.91 4.02 -10.83
CA ALA A 340 -4.67 2.81 -11.17
C ALA A 340 -5.83 3.12 -12.13
N ALA A 341 -6.54 4.24 -11.94
CA ALA A 341 -7.64 4.63 -12.82
C ALA A 341 -7.17 4.86 -14.26
N GLU A 342 -6.04 5.51 -14.45
CA GLU A 342 -5.49 5.76 -15.79
C GLU A 342 -5.03 4.45 -16.45
N ALA A 343 -4.41 3.55 -15.69
CA ALA A 343 -4.04 2.22 -16.19
C ALA A 343 -5.28 1.39 -16.59
N ILE A 344 -6.33 1.40 -15.77
CA ILE A 344 -7.60 0.71 -16.06
C ILE A 344 -8.27 1.31 -17.30
N ALA A 345 -8.34 2.64 -17.38
CA ALA A 345 -8.95 3.31 -18.53
C ALA A 345 -8.20 3.03 -19.83
N ALA A 346 -6.88 3.07 -19.83
CA ALA A 346 -6.03 2.73 -20.96
C ALA A 346 -6.26 1.28 -21.41
N ARG A 347 -6.31 0.33 -20.45
CA ARG A 347 -6.63 -1.09 -20.75
C ARG A 347 -8.02 -1.24 -21.37
N ILE A 348 -9.05 -0.57 -20.83
CA ILE A 348 -10.42 -0.65 -21.38
C ILE A 348 -10.48 -0.08 -22.79
N ALA A 349 -9.78 1.04 -23.03
CA ALA A 349 -9.74 1.69 -24.34
C ALA A 349 -8.82 0.99 -25.34
N GLY A 350 -8.04 -0.02 -24.93
CA GLY A 350 -7.02 -0.66 -25.77
C GLY A 350 -5.90 0.28 -26.20
N GLN A 351 -5.58 1.28 -25.37
CA GLN A 351 -4.55 2.29 -25.61
C GLN A 351 -3.34 2.10 -24.67
N PRO A 352 -2.15 2.56 -25.07
CA PRO A 352 -1.00 2.61 -24.17
C PRO A 352 -1.30 3.48 -22.95
N CYS A 353 -0.86 3.03 -21.76
CA CYS A 353 -0.90 3.82 -20.55
C CYS A 353 0.32 4.76 -20.46
N ASP A 354 0.13 5.94 -19.88
CA ASP A 354 1.25 6.80 -19.48
C ASP A 354 2.17 6.02 -18.53
N PRO A 355 3.47 5.86 -18.83
CA PRO A 355 4.40 5.15 -17.95
C PRO A 355 4.43 5.71 -16.52
N LEU A 356 4.23 7.02 -16.33
CA LEU A 356 4.16 7.64 -15.01
C LEU A 356 2.92 7.25 -14.20
N ALA A 357 1.89 6.72 -14.83
CA ALA A 357 0.70 6.19 -14.17
C ALA A 357 0.86 4.71 -13.76
N LEU A 358 2.00 4.09 -14.01
CA LEU A 358 2.28 2.70 -13.63
C LEU A 358 3.10 2.60 -12.33
N ASP A 359 3.27 3.71 -11.63
CA ASP A 359 4.06 3.80 -10.38
C ASP A 359 3.32 3.31 -9.11
N PHE A 360 2.16 2.69 -9.26
CA PHE A 360 1.45 2.11 -8.11
C PHE A 360 1.99 0.72 -7.75
N PRO A 361 1.91 0.32 -6.45
CA PRO A 361 2.33 -0.99 -6.00
C PRO A 361 1.51 -2.11 -6.62
N THR A 362 2.18 -3.16 -7.05
CA THR A 362 1.63 -4.29 -7.79
C THR A 362 1.34 -5.49 -6.89
N VAL A 363 0.74 -6.54 -7.47
CA VAL A 363 0.56 -7.82 -6.79
C VAL A 363 1.91 -8.49 -6.47
N GLU A 364 2.93 -8.28 -7.32
CA GLU A 364 4.29 -8.77 -7.11
C GLU A 364 4.95 -8.10 -5.90
N ASP A 365 4.76 -6.79 -5.72
CA ASP A 365 5.27 -6.07 -4.55
C ASP A 365 4.62 -6.59 -3.27
N GLY A 366 3.33 -6.88 -3.32
CA GLY A 366 2.63 -7.52 -2.22
C GLY A 366 3.18 -8.91 -1.90
N ALA A 367 3.47 -9.72 -2.92
CA ALA A 367 4.04 -11.06 -2.75
C ALA A 367 5.46 -11.01 -2.14
N ARG A 368 6.29 -10.02 -2.52
CA ARG A 368 7.60 -9.77 -1.89
C ARG A 368 7.45 -9.40 -0.42
N GLY A 369 6.43 -8.60 -0.06
CA GLY A 369 6.10 -8.27 1.33
C GLY A 369 5.75 -9.51 2.15
N ILE A 370 4.94 -10.43 1.60
CA ILE A 370 4.60 -11.69 2.28
C ILE A 370 5.83 -12.62 2.42
N ALA A 371 6.68 -12.70 1.40
CA ALA A 371 7.92 -13.46 1.48
C ALA A 371 8.85 -12.93 2.59
N MET A 372 8.96 -11.62 2.75
CA MET A 372 9.69 -10.97 3.83
C MET A 372 9.12 -11.35 5.20
N ILE A 373 7.78 -11.34 5.39
CA ILE A 373 7.14 -11.75 6.65
C ILE A 373 7.51 -13.19 7.00
N GLU A 374 7.33 -14.15 6.08
CA GLU A 374 7.65 -15.56 6.33
C GLU A 374 9.13 -15.77 6.64
N ALA A 375 10.02 -15.07 5.94
CA ALA A 375 11.46 -15.13 6.19
C ALA A 375 11.84 -14.56 7.57
N CYS A 376 11.24 -13.44 8.00
CA CYS A 376 11.47 -12.86 9.32
C CYS A 376 11.01 -13.82 10.43
N LEU A 377 9.82 -14.39 10.32
CA LEU A 377 9.31 -15.34 11.31
C LEU A 377 10.16 -16.61 11.37
N ALA A 378 10.57 -17.16 10.23
CA ALA A 378 11.47 -18.30 10.19
C ALA A 378 12.86 -17.98 10.77
N SER A 379 13.33 -16.73 10.62
CA SER A 379 14.57 -16.25 11.21
C SER A 379 14.47 -16.12 12.73
N ALA A 380 13.37 -15.56 13.24
CA ALA A 380 13.16 -15.31 14.67
C ALA A 380 13.19 -16.59 15.52
N ILE A 381 12.83 -17.77 14.94
CA ILE A 381 12.85 -19.04 15.66
C ILE A 381 14.25 -19.44 16.14
N ASN A 382 15.31 -19.13 15.37
CA ASN A 382 16.66 -19.64 15.64
C ASN A 382 17.78 -18.64 15.37
N ALA A 383 17.45 -17.34 15.22
CA ALA A 383 18.38 -16.24 14.98
C ALA A 383 19.36 -16.51 13.80
N ARG A 384 18.84 -17.01 12.69
CA ARG A 384 19.63 -17.30 11.47
C ARG A 384 19.13 -16.48 10.29
N TRP A 385 20.05 -16.15 9.39
CA TRP A 385 19.72 -15.58 8.09
C TRP A 385 18.78 -16.49 7.32
N ARG A 386 17.76 -15.88 6.70
CA ARG A 386 16.77 -16.56 5.85
C ARG A 386 16.60 -15.81 4.54
N THR A 387 16.47 -16.57 3.47
CA THR A 387 16.17 -16.02 2.14
C THR A 387 14.78 -15.40 2.15
N ALA A 388 14.72 -14.11 1.79
CA ALA A 388 13.49 -13.34 1.60
C ALA A 388 13.26 -13.04 0.11
N ARG A 389 14.24 -13.29 -0.75
CA ARG A 389 14.13 -13.12 -2.20
C ARG A 389 13.03 -14.02 -2.73
N LEU A 390 12.12 -13.42 -3.50
CA LEU A 390 11.01 -14.10 -4.13
C LEU A 390 11.24 -14.25 -5.63
N GLU A 391 11.34 -15.49 -6.09
CA GLU A 391 11.29 -15.83 -7.52
C GLU A 391 9.83 -15.98 -7.94
N LEU A 392 9.39 -15.19 -8.94
CA LEU A 392 8.03 -15.10 -9.44
C LEU A 392 7.89 -15.60 -10.88
#